data_4a7516debc963fb3c41a3b9dd546c289
#
_entry.id   4a7516debc963fb3c41a3b9dd546c289
#
_cell.length_a   1.000
_cell.length_b   1.000
_cell.length_c   1.000
_cell.angle_alpha   90.00
_cell.angle_beta   90.00
_cell.angle_gamma   90.00
#
_symmetry.space_group_name_H-M   'P 1'
#
loop_
_entity.id
_entity.type
_entity.pdbx_description
1 polymer ?
#
loop_
_entity_poly.entity_id
_entity_poly.type
_entity_poly.pdbx_seq_one_letter_code
_entity_poly.pdbx_strand_id
1 'polypeptide(L)'
;MRSEGKIYHDDWMNNGLPDKSVQLIIADPPYYKVKGDFDFVWKTFDDYLKDVEKWAIECKRLLAENGTLFWYGHAKNIAYAQVIFDKHFNLINNLVWDKGSFMGLEESEGLRSFAPCTERILMYSNDVYNLTQCVYSIRDYIRSEIQRARGKIILKEVNEALGTATNGGGVASACLSLDKAEPAMFTKEMYQ
;
A
#
# COMPACT_ATOMS: atom_id res chain seq x y z
N MET A 1 2.51 9.51 25.23
CA MET A 1 2.50 8.09 25.67
C MET A 1 3.61 7.37 24.89
N ARG A 2 4.46 6.61 25.57
CA ARG A 2 5.40 5.71 24.88
C ARG A 2 4.58 4.49 24.45
N SER A 3 4.60 4.13 23.17
CA SER A 3 4.04 2.88 22.66
C SER A 3 4.97 1.74 23.10
N GLU A 4 4.42 0.73 23.75
CA GLU A 4 5.17 -0.49 24.06
C GLU A 4 5.04 -1.45 22.88
N GLY A 5 6.18 -1.88 22.34
CA GLY A 5 6.23 -2.94 21.35
C GLY A 5 6.30 -4.30 22.02
N LYS A 6 5.59 -5.30 21.49
CA LYS A 6 5.65 -6.69 21.97
C LYS A 6 6.00 -7.61 20.80
N ILE A 7 6.98 -8.48 21.01
CA ILE A 7 7.41 -9.47 20.03
C ILE A 7 6.92 -10.83 20.51
N TYR A 8 6.27 -11.57 19.60
CA TYR A 8 5.83 -12.95 19.83
C TYR A 8 6.64 -13.89 18.95
N HIS A 9 7.09 -14.99 19.50
CA HIS A 9 7.74 -16.08 18.78
C HIS A 9 6.84 -17.30 18.83
N ASP A 10 5.83 -17.30 17.97
CA ASP A 10 4.82 -18.37 17.88
C ASP A 10 4.21 -18.38 16.46
N ASP A 11 3.42 -19.41 16.17
CA ASP A 11 2.55 -19.39 15.01
C ASP A 11 1.51 -18.27 15.18
N TRP A 12 1.50 -17.33 14.23
CA TRP A 12 0.62 -16.18 14.30
C TRP A 12 -0.89 -16.56 14.31
N MET A 13 -1.23 -17.76 13.83
CA MET A 13 -2.59 -18.29 13.94
C MET A 13 -3.03 -18.52 15.40
N ASN A 14 -2.08 -18.64 16.31
CA ASN A 14 -2.30 -18.80 17.77
C ASN A 14 -2.19 -17.46 18.53
N ASN A 15 -2.41 -16.34 17.86
CA ASN A 15 -2.11 -15.01 18.41
C ASN A 15 -2.93 -14.60 19.66
N GLY A 16 -4.09 -15.21 19.89
CA GLY A 16 -4.97 -14.92 21.04
C GLY A 16 -5.53 -13.49 21.10
N LEU A 17 -5.40 -12.71 20.02
CA LEU A 17 -5.92 -11.35 19.96
C LEU A 17 -7.45 -11.36 19.79
N PRO A 18 -8.16 -10.39 20.40
CA PRO A 18 -9.61 -10.25 20.22
C PRO A 18 -9.99 -9.97 18.76
N ASP A 19 -11.22 -10.34 18.40
CA ASP A 19 -11.79 -9.99 17.10
C ASP A 19 -11.83 -8.48 16.91
N LYS A 20 -11.61 -8.02 15.68
CA LYS A 20 -11.70 -6.60 15.28
C LYS A 20 -10.84 -5.63 16.11
N SER A 21 -9.73 -6.13 16.69
CA SER A 21 -8.87 -5.37 17.61
C SER A 21 -7.66 -4.73 16.93
N VAL A 22 -7.36 -5.06 15.68
CA VAL A 22 -6.15 -4.64 14.98
C VAL A 22 -6.49 -3.62 13.91
N GLN A 23 -5.89 -2.43 13.98
CA GLN A 23 -6.10 -1.36 13.00
C GLN A 23 -5.27 -1.52 11.74
N LEU A 24 -4.10 -2.15 11.85
CA LEU A 24 -3.17 -2.34 10.75
C LEU A 24 -2.57 -3.73 10.80
N ILE A 25 -2.69 -4.47 9.72
CA ILE A 25 -1.99 -5.73 9.50
C ILE A 25 -0.99 -5.52 8.36
N ILE A 26 0.26 -5.87 8.60
CA ILE A 26 1.30 -5.95 7.56
C ILE A 26 1.80 -7.39 7.59
N ALA A 27 1.48 -8.16 6.55
CA ALA A 27 1.79 -9.57 6.46
C ALA A 27 2.75 -9.86 5.30
N ASP A 28 3.89 -10.46 5.63
CA ASP A 28 4.88 -10.95 4.67
C ASP A 28 5.00 -12.48 4.82
N PRO A 29 4.06 -13.25 4.25
CA PRO A 29 4.01 -14.69 4.39
C PRO A 29 5.05 -15.38 3.49
N PRO A 30 5.30 -16.67 3.67
CA PRO A 30 6.02 -17.48 2.68
C PRO A 30 5.32 -17.46 1.31
N TYR A 31 6.11 -17.44 0.21
CA TYR A 31 5.61 -17.20 -1.17
C TYR A 31 5.45 -18.45 -2.04
N TYR A 32 5.58 -19.63 -1.50
CA TYR A 32 5.55 -20.91 -2.19
C TYR A 32 6.62 -21.08 -3.28
N LYS A 33 7.67 -21.85 -2.95
CA LYS A 33 8.78 -22.20 -3.86
C LYS A 33 9.48 -21.02 -4.53
N VAL A 34 9.68 -19.94 -3.78
CA VAL A 34 10.38 -18.74 -4.26
C VAL A 34 11.75 -18.62 -3.64
N LYS A 35 11.87 -18.74 -2.29
CA LYS A 35 13.10 -18.46 -1.57
C LYS A 35 13.17 -19.19 -0.23
N GLY A 36 14.24 -19.95 -0.01
CA GLY A 36 14.51 -20.60 1.28
C GLY A 36 13.58 -21.77 1.63
N ASP A 37 13.97 -22.54 2.64
CA ASP A 37 13.29 -23.79 3.02
C ASP A 37 11.86 -23.56 3.50
N PHE A 38 11.57 -22.41 4.10
CA PHE A 38 10.24 -22.05 4.59
C PHE A 38 9.21 -21.86 3.46
N ASP A 39 9.65 -21.62 2.21
CA ASP A 39 8.78 -21.54 1.03
C ASP A 39 8.49 -22.92 0.41
N PHE A 40 9.17 -23.96 0.85
CA PHE A 40 9.08 -25.30 0.27
C PHE A 40 8.34 -26.31 1.16
N VAL A 41 7.64 -25.85 2.18
CA VAL A 41 6.91 -26.71 3.13
C VAL A 41 5.66 -27.36 2.53
N TRP A 42 5.06 -26.76 1.50
CA TRP A 42 3.87 -27.29 0.85
C TRP A 42 4.22 -28.26 -0.29
N LYS A 43 3.54 -29.41 -0.31
CA LYS A 43 3.72 -30.39 -1.38
C LYS A 43 3.14 -29.89 -2.70
N THR A 44 1.96 -29.30 -2.66
CA THR A 44 1.24 -28.78 -3.84
C THR A 44 0.92 -27.31 -3.70
N PHE A 45 0.66 -26.65 -4.83
CA PHE A 45 0.20 -25.27 -4.83
C PHE A 45 -1.17 -25.11 -4.18
N ASP A 46 -2.04 -26.11 -4.35
CA ASP A 46 -3.37 -26.12 -3.74
C ASP A 46 -3.30 -26.17 -2.20
N ASP A 47 -2.31 -26.86 -1.63
CA ASP A 47 -2.11 -26.89 -0.18
C ASP A 47 -1.67 -25.51 0.33
N TYR A 48 -0.79 -24.83 -0.41
CA TYR A 48 -0.45 -23.44 -0.12
C TYR A 48 -1.69 -22.53 -0.15
N LEU A 49 -2.53 -22.62 -1.19
CA LEU A 49 -3.74 -21.81 -1.31
C LEU A 49 -4.75 -22.07 -0.18
N LYS A 50 -4.83 -23.29 0.34
CA LYS A 50 -5.65 -23.60 1.53
C LYS A 50 -5.17 -22.85 2.76
N ASP A 51 -3.86 -22.70 2.93
CA ASP A 51 -3.31 -21.92 4.04
C ASP A 51 -3.48 -20.43 3.81
N VAL A 52 -3.35 -19.93 2.57
CA VAL A 52 -3.70 -18.54 2.21
C VAL A 52 -5.16 -18.23 2.57
N GLU A 53 -6.10 -19.15 2.32
CA GLU A 53 -7.52 -18.97 2.70
C GLU A 53 -7.67 -18.88 4.23
N LYS A 54 -7.01 -19.75 5.01
CA LYS A 54 -7.03 -19.69 6.49
C LYS A 54 -6.48 -18.36 6.98
N TRP A 55 -5.37 -17.90 6.40
CA TRP A 55 -4.75 -16.61 6.77
C TRP A 55 -5.65 -15.44 6.44
N ALA A 56 -6.34 -15.45 5.28
CA ALA A 56 -7.30 -14.43 4.92
C ALA A 56 -8.46 -14.35 5.93
N ILE A 57 -8.99 -15.50 6.35
CA ILE A 57 -10.06 -15.60 7.37
C ILE A 57 -9.58 -15.03 8.71
N GLU A 58 -8.36 -15.37 9.14
CA GLU A 58 -7.80 -14.85 10.39
C GLU A 58 -7.53 -13.35 10.33
N CYS A 59 -6.98 -12.86 9.23
CA CYS A 59 -6.85 -11.42 9.01
C CYS A 59 -8.21 -10.72 9.09
N LYS A 60 -9.27 -11.32 8.50
CA LYS A 60 -10.63 -10.78 8.56
C LYS A 60 -11.19 -10.74 9.98
N ARG A 61 -10.91 -11.75 10.78
CA ARG A 61 -11.30 -11.80 12.20
C ARG A 61 -10.64 -10.68 13.01
N LEU A 62 -9.32 -10.53 12.81
CA LEU A 62 -8.51 -9.58 13.58
C LEU A 62 -8.73 -8.12 13.19
N LEU A 63 -8.91 -7.85 11.90
CA LEU A 63 -8.92 -6.49 11.38
C LEU A 63 -10.16 -5.72 11.81
N ALA A 64 -9.96 -4.56 12.43
CA ALA A 64 -11.03 -3.62 12.80
C ALA A 64 -11.82 -3.19 11.56
N GLU A 65 -13.03 -2.68 11.73
CA GLU A 65 -13.91 -2.29 10.62
C GLU A 65 -13.27 -1.24 9.70
N ASN A 66 -12.59 -0.28 10.28
CA ASN A 66 -11.82 0.76 9.57
C ASN A 66 -10.33 0.43 9.43
N GLY A 67 -9.95 -0.83 9.62
CA GLY A 67 -8.56 -1.28 9.55
C GLY A 67 -8.07 -1.46 8.12
N THR A 68 -6.75 -1.49 7.98
CA THR A 68 -6.05 -1.69 6.71
C THR A 68 -5.15 -2.92 6.78
N LEU A 69 -5.17 -3.73 5.73
CA LEU A 69 -4.30 -4.89 5.56
C LEU A 69 -3.36 -4.65 4.36
N PHE A 70 -2.07 -4.87 4.58
CA PHE A 70 -1.06 -4.99 3.52
C PHE A 70 -0.57 -6.44 3.48
N TRP A 71 -0.75 -7.08 2.32
CA TRP A 71 -0.33 -8.44 2.08
C TRP A 71 0.76 -8.48 1.01
N TYR A 72 1.94 -8.89 1.41
CA TYR A 72 3.08 -9.02 0.50
C TYR A 72 3.01 -10.33 -0.28
N GLY A 73 3.59 -10.33 -1.48
CA GLY A 73 3.67 -11.54 -2.27
C GLY A 73 4.55 -11.41 -3.49
N HIS A 74 5.05 -12.56 -3.93
CA HIS A 74 5.84 -12.63 -5.14
C HIS A 74 4.94 -12.52 -6.38
N ALA A 75 5.40 -11.76 -7.39
CA ALA A 75 4.64 -11.47 -8.61
C ALA A 75 4.07 -12.73 -9.31
N LYS A 76 4.74 -13.88 -9.17
CA LYS A 76 4.31 -15.16 -9.75
C LYS A 76 3.03 -15.71 -9.12
N ASN A 77 2.83 -15.51 -7.82
CA ASN A 77 1.81 -16.20 -7.02
C ASN A 77 0.75 -15.25 -6.45
N ILE A 78 1.02 -13.94 -6.37
CA ILE A 78 0.17 -12.96 -5.68
C ILE A 78 -1.25 -12.88 -6.25
N ALA A 79 -1.43 -13.11 -7.56
CA ALA A 79 -2.74 -13.08 -8.21
C ALA A 79 -3.70 -14.13 -7.64
N TYR A 80 -3.20 -15.30 -7.27
CA TYR A 80 -4.01 -16.36 -6.64
C TYR A 80 -4.39 -15.99 -5.21
N ALA A 81 -3.47 -15.40 -4.45
CA ALA A 81 -3.79 -14.86 -3.13
C ALA A 81 -4.83 -13.74 -3.24
N GLN A 82 -4.71 -12.84 -4.22
CA GLN A 82 -5.70 -11.79 -4.46
C GLN A 82 -7.10 -12.37 -4.65
N VAL A 83 -7.29 -13.38 -5.50
CA VAL A 83 -8.60 -14.02 -5.74
C VAL A 83 -9.20 -14.57 -4.44
N ILE A 84 -8.36 -15.04 -3.52
CA ILE A 84 -8.80 -15.54 -2.21
C ILE A 84 -9.20 -14.35 -1.32
N PHE A 85 -8.34 -13.35 -1.19
CA PHE A 85 -8.59 -12.19 -0.33
C PHE A 85 -9.78 -11.34 -0.79
N ASP A 86 -10.04 -11.25 -2.10
CA ASP A 86 -11.18 -10.51 -2.68
C ASP A 86 -12.55 -11.08 -2.24
N LYS A 87 -12.61 -12.31 -1.72
CA LYS A 87 -13.82 -12.89 -1.11
C LYS A 87 -14.12 -12.31 0.28
N HIS A 88 -13.12 -11.79 0.95
CA HIS A 88 -13.17 -11.36 2.36
C HIS A 88 -13.03 -9.86 2.54
N PHE A 89 -12.35 -9.18 1.61
CA PHE A 89 -11.93 -7.79 1.72
C PHE A 89 -12.20 -7.01 0.44
N ASN A 90 -12.17 -5.69 0.55
CA ASN A 90 -12.20 -4.79 -0.60
C ASN A 90 -10.77 -4.38 -0.97
N LEU A 91 -10.33 -4.75 -2.18
CA LEU A 91 -9.04 -4.34 -2.69
C LEU A 91 -9.02 -2.82 -2.93
N ILE A 92 -8.11 -2.13 -2.27
CA ILE A 92 -7.86 -0.69 -2.48
C ILE A 92 -6.82 -0.49 -3.57
N ASN A 93 -5.67 -1.18 -3.44
CA ASN A 93 -4.56 -1.04 -4.37
C ASN A 93 -3.79 -2.35 -4.51
N ASN A 94 -3.27 -2.60 -5.72
CA ASN A 94 -2.23 -3.58 -6.00
C ASN A 94 -0.94 -2.80 -6.27
N LEU A 95 -0.12 -2.65 -5.23
CA LEU A 95 1.09 -1.85 -5.24
C LEU A 95 2.26 -2.64 -5.82
N VAL A 96 3.15 -1.94 -6.49
CA VAL A 96 4.42 -2.48 -6.96
C VAL A 96 5.54 -1.84 -6.17
N TRP A 97 6.24 -2.64 -5.39
CA TRP A 97 7.46 -2.19 -4.74
C TRP A 97 8.65 -2.46 -5.65
N ASP A 98 9.21 -1.40 -6.22
CA ASP A 98 10.45 -1.44 -6.97
C ASP A 98 11.64 -1.47 -5.99
N LYS A 99 12.39 -2.57 -6.02
CA LYS A 99 13.59 -2.75 -5.19
C LYS A 99 14.84 -2.11 -5.79
N GLY A 100 14.72 -1.42 -6.91
CA GLY A 100 15.83 -0.88 -7.67
C GLY A 100 16.60 -1.96 -8.43
N SER A 101 17.90 -1.76 -8.62
CA SER A 101 18.73 -2.73 -9.33
C SER A 101 18.88 -4.03 -8.52
N PHE A 102 18.60 -5.15 -9.15
CA PHE A 102 18.81 -6.47 -8.56
C PHE A 102 20.32 -6.78 -8.55
N MET A 103 20.95 -6.61 -7.41
CA MET A 103 22.33 -7.06 -7.21
C MET A 103 22.35 -8.57 -7.05
N GLY A 104 22.82 -9.32 -8.03
CA GLY A 104 23.01 -10.77 -7.92
C GLY A 104 22.62 -11.63 -9.11
N LEU A 105 22.14 -11.04 -10.19
CA LEU A 105 22.00 -11.72 -11.49
C LEU A 105 23.04 -11.21 -12.47
N GLU A 106 24.29 -11.09 -12.04
CA GLU A 106 25.40 -11.03 -12.95
C GLU A 106 25.48 -12.41 -13.61
N GLU A 107 25.21 -12.45 -14.93
CA GLU A 107 25.50 -13.59 -15.80
C GLU A 107 24.62 -14.83 -15.63
N SER A 108 23.31 -14.73 -15.82
CA SER A 108 22.56 -15.93 -16.21
C SER A 108 22.38 -15.93 -17.75
N GLU A 109 23.36 -16.42 -18.46
CA GLU A 109 23.17 -16.85 -19.85
C GLU A 109 21.98 -17.81 -19.91
N GLY A 110 20.94 -17.45 -20.67
CA GLY A 110 19.79 -18.31 -20.90
C GLY A 110 18.50 -17.98 -20.13
N LEU A 111 18.41 -16.88 -19.37
CA LEU A 111 17.13 -16.43 -18.80
C LEU A 111 16.16 -16.01 -19.91
N ARG A 112 15.00 -16.66 -19.94
CA ARG A 112 13.87 -16.26 -20.81
C ARG A 112 12.95 -15.24 -20.18
N SER A 113 13.29 -14.72 -18.99
CA SER A 113 12.48 -13.78 -18.21
C SER A 113 13.30 -12.59 -17.73
N PHE A 114 12.65 -11.47 -17.51
CA PHE A 114 13.28 -10.34 -16.82
C PHE A 114 13.57 -10.71 -15.35
N ALA A 115 14.66 -10.16 -14.83
CA ALA A 115 14.99 -10.32 -13.41
C ALA A 115 13.87 -9.76 -12.53
N PRO A 116 13.46 -10.46 -11.46
CA PRO A 116 12.41 -9.98 -10.56
C PRO A 116 12.95 -8.87 -9.65
N CYS A 117 12.85 -7.63 -10.11
CA CYS A 117 13.26 -6.43 -9.34
C CYS A 117 12.13 -5.83 -8.52
N THR A 118 10.95 -6.43 -8.53
CA THR A 118 9.77 -5.90 -7.84
C THR A 118 9.11 -6.94 -6.95
N GLU A 119 8.47 -6.47 -5.88
CA GLU A 119 7.47 -7.23 -5.12
C GLU A 119 6.09 -6.61 -5.27
N ARG A 120 5.07 -7.38 -4.95
CA ARG A 120 3.68 -6.95 -4.98
C ARG A 120 3.14 -6.84 -3.57
N ILE A 121 2.31 -5.83 -3.35
CA ILE A 121 1.66 -5.61 -2.06
C ILE A 121 0.19 -5.32 -2.34
N LEU A 122 -0.69 -6.20 -1.86
CA LEU A 122 -2.12 -5.97 -1.92
C LEU A 122 -2.53 -5.15 -0.71
N MET A 123 -3.20 -4.03 -0.93
CA MET A 123 -3.74 -3.17 0.12
C MET A 123 -5.25 -3.36 0.17
N TYR A 124 -5.75 -3.75 1.32
CA TYR A 124 -7.15 -4.07 1.55
C TYR A 124 -7.77 -3.26 2.69
N SER A 125 -9.09 -3.08 2.64
CA SER A 125 -9.90 -2.63 3.78
C SER A 125 -11.10 -3.54 4.00
N ASN A 126 -11.68 -3.45 5.22
CA ASN A 126 -12.94 -4.11 5.54
C ASN A 126 -14.15 -3.37 4.99
N ASP A 127 -14.04 -2.06 4.81
CA ASP A 127 -15.13 -1.22 4.35
C ASP A 127 -15.37 -1.38 2.85
N VAL A 128 -16.62 -1.20 2.44
CA VAL A 128 -16.95 -0.98 1.03
C VAL A 128 -16.38 0.38 0.64
N TYR A 129 -15.22 0.34 0.03
CA TYR A 129 -14.53 1.55 -0.37
C TYR A 129 -15.27 2.19 -1.55
N ASN A 130 -15.86 3.34 -1.30
CA ASN A 130 -16.39 4.15 -2.39
C ASN A 130 -15.21 4.78 -3.13
N LEU A 131 -14.89 4.28 -4.33
CA LEU A 131 -13.79 4.78 -5.16
C LEU A 131 -13.88 6.29 -5.40
N THR A 132 -15.08 6.88 -5.34
CA THR A 132 -15.26 8.34 -5.40
C THR A 132 -14.77 9.05 -4.14
N GLN A 133 -14.68 8.37 -3.00
CA GLN A 133 -14.07 8.90 -1.77
C GLN A 133 -12.56 8.67 -1.71
N CYS A 134 -12.01 7.70 -2.47
CA CYS A 134 -10.55 7.53 -2.63
C CYS A 134 -9.89 8.71 -3.33
N VAL A 135 -10.66 9.53 -4.02
CA VAL A 135 -10.20 10.79 -4.63
C VAL A 135 -10.17 11.94 -3.60
N TYR A 136 -10.05 11.62 -2.30
CA TYR A 136 -9.37 12.53 -1.39
C TYR A 136 -7.92 12.57 -1.84
N SER A 137 -7.74 13.31 -2.90
CA SER A 137 -6.47 13.42 -3.56
C SER A 137 -5.44 13.91 -2.55
N ILE A 138 -4.19 13.51 -2.72
CA ILE A 138 -3.03 14.17 -2.09
C ILE A 138 -3.24 15.69 -2.05
N ARG A 139 -3.86 16.25 -3.07
CA ARG A 139 -4.30 17.64 -3.18
C ARG A 139 -5.24 18.10 -2.06
N ASP A 140 -6.30 17.35 -1.77
CA ASP A 140 -7.28 17.74 -0.74
C ASP A 140 -6.68 17.56 0.65
N TYR A 141 -5.84 16.55 0.82
CA TYR A 141 -5.05 16.37 2.04
C TYR A 141 -4.11 17.57 2.25
N ILE A 142 -3.25 17.91 1.26
CA ILE A 142 -2.33 19.04 1.35
C ILE A 142 -3.10 20.33 1.58
N ARG A 143 -4.22 20.56 0.88
CA ARG A 143 -5.07 21.71 1.10
C ARG A 143 -5.60 21.76 2.54
N SER A 144 -6.11 20.66 3.06
CA SER A 144 -6.62 20.62 4.44
C SER A 144 -5.51 20.89 5.46
N GLU A 145 -4.30 20.38 5.23
CA GLU A 145 -3.14 20.63 6.10
C GLU A 145 -2.67 22.11 6.05
N ILE A 146 -2.61 22.71 4.86
CA ILE A 146 -2.28 24.12 4.73
C ILE A 146 -3.36 24.98 5.39
N GLN A 147 -4.65 24.66 5.20
CA GLN A 147 -5.75 25.37 5.87
C GLN A 147 -5.67 25.22 7.41
N ARG A 148 -5.37 24.02 7.89
CA ARG A 148 -5.20 23.75 9.32
C ARG A 148 -4.01 24.51 9.91
N ALA A 149 -2.90 24.59 9.17
CA ALA A 149 -1.70 25.27 9.63
C ALA A 149 -1.81 26.80 9.68
N ARG A 150 -2.56 27.43 8.74
CA ARG A 150 -2.62 28.88 8.57
C ARG A 150 -4.01 29.50 8.63
N GLY A 151 -5.05 28.71 8.74
CA GLY A 151 -6.44 29.18 8.70
C GLY A 151 -6.88 29.74 7.35
N LYS A 152 -5.96 30.15 6.45
CA LYS A 152 -6.24 30.61 5.10
C LYS A 152 -5.03 30.41 4.19
N ILE A 153 -5.26 29.83 3.02
CA ILE A 153 -4.22 29.68 1.99
C ILE A 153 -4.19 30.96 1.16
N ILE A 154 -3.05 31.62 1.10
CA ILE A 154 -2.80 32.71 0.19
C ILE A 154 -1.98 32.16 -0.98
N LEU A 155 -2.66 31.78 -2.07
CA LEU A 155 -2.04 31.17 -3.26
C LEU A 155 -0.89 32.00 -3.83
N LYS A 156 -0.96 33.32 -3.67
CA LYS A 156 0.10 34.23 -4.09
C LYS A 156 1.40 33.95 -3.34
N GLU A 157 1.35 33.83 -2.02
CA GLU A 157 2.55 33.56 -1.19
C GLU A 157 3.16 32.18 -1.51
N VAL A 158 2.31 31.19 -1.76
CA VAL A 158 2.78 29.86 -2.15
C VAL A 158 3.45 29.91 -3.52
N ASN A 159 2.88 30.63 -4.49
CA ASN A 159 3.51 30.82 -5.81
C ASN A 159 4.82 31.61 -5.73
N GLU A 160 4.90 32.63 -4.89
CA GLU A 160 6.14 33.37 -4.63
C GLU A 160 7.23 32.49 -4.05
N ALA A 161 6.89 31.64 -3.05
CA ALA A 161 7.82 30.69 -2.45
C ALA A 161 8.32 29.62 -3.43
N LEU A 162 7.48 29.23 -4.39
CA LEU A 162 7.83 28.30 -5.47
C LEU A 162 8.51 28.96 -6.67
N GLY A 163 8.71 30.31 -6.65
CA GLY A 163 9.28 31.04 -7.77
C GLY A 163 8.43 31.03 -9.05
N THR A 164 7.10 30.87 -8.91
CA THR A 164 6.16 30.75 -10.03
C THR A 164 5.29 32.00 -10.18
N ALA A 165 4.55 32.13 -11.26
CA ALA A 165 3.75 33.32 -11.56
C ALA A 165 2.71 33.61 -10.46
N THR A 166 2.67 34.85 -10.00
CA THR A 166 1.79 35.30 -8.88
C THR A 166 0.49 35.95 -9.35
N ASN A 167 0.35 36.19 -10.66
CA ASN A 167 -0.75 36.93 -11.28
C ASN A 167 -1.79 36.05 -12.01
N GLY A 168 -2.04 34.86 -11.48
CA GLY A 168 -3.17 34.02 -11.92
C GLY A 168 -2.82 32.73 -12.70
N GLY A 169 -1.54 32.48 -12.98
CA GLY A 169 -1.08 31.27 -13.71
C GLY A 169 -0.06 30.41 -12.97
N GLY A 170 0.16 30.67 -11.68
CA GLY A 170 1.18 29.97 -10.90
C GLY A 170 0.84 28.51 -10.61
N VAL A 171 1.86 27.71 -10.32
CA VAL A 171 1.77 26.27 -10.09
C VAL A 171 0.83 25.95 -8.91
N ALA A 172 0.88 26.71 -7.82
CA ALA A 172 -0.03 26.51 -6.69
C ALA A 172 -1.50 26.73 -7.09
N SER A 173 -1.78 27.71 -7.97
CA SER A 173 -3.12 27.94 -8.49
C SER A 173 -3.59 26.79 -9.37
N ALA A 174 -2.70 26.19 -10.15
CA ALA A 174 -3.02 25.03 -11.00
C ALA A 174 -3.27 23.75 -10.17
N CYS A 175 -2.50 23.54 -9.11
CA CYS A 175 -2.56 22.33 -8.27
C CYS A 175 -3.65 22.40 -7.19
N LEU A 176 -3.96 23.56 -6.66
CA LEU A 176 -4.84 23.77 -5.50
C LEU A 176 -6.21 24.40 -5.85
N SER A 177 -6.45 24.80 -7.12
CA SER A 177 -7.74 25.34 -7.54
C SER A 177 -8.85 24.29 -7.48
N LEU A 178 -9.97 24.66 -6.87
CA LEU A 178 -11.18 23.80 -6.81
C LEU A 178 -11.91 23.71 -8.15
N ASP A 179 -11.74 24.71 -9.01
CA ASP A 179 -12.55 24.87 -10.22
C ASP A 179 -12.02 24.05 -11.41
N LYS A 180 -10.90 23.35 -11.26
CA LYS A 180 -10.33 22.51 -12.32
C LYS A 180 -10.69 21.06 -12.10
N ALA A 181 -11.37 20.45 -13.07
CA ALA A 181 -11.74 19.04 -13.08
C ALA A 181 -10.50 18.12 -13.02
N GLU A 182 -9.40 18.53 -13.64
CA GLU A 182 -8.12 17.82 -13.62
C GLU A 182 -7.02 18.74 -13.08
N PRO A 183 -6.63 18.60 -11.80
CA PRO A 183 -5.54 19.36 -11.24
C PRO A 183 -4.19 18.88 -11.80
N ALA A 184 -3.27 19.81 -12.00
CA ALA A 184 -1.89 19.47 -12.32
C ALA A 184 -1.27 18.64 -11.18
N MET A 185 -0.42 17.67 -11.53
CA MET A 185 0.34 16.89 -10.56
C MET A 185 1.38 17.79 -9.88
N PHE A 186 1.58 17.58 -8.57
CA PHE A 186 2.69 18.20 -7.86
C PHE A 186 4.02 17.66 -8.40
N THR A 187 4.99 18.55 -8.64
CA THR A 187 6.34 18.13 -9.01
C THR A 187 7.18 17.82 -7.76
N LYS A 188 8.33 17.15 -7.95
CA LYS A 188 9.23 16.80 -6.85
C LYS A 188 9.69 18.04 -6.07
N GLU A 189 9.92 19.16 -6.76
CA GLU A 189 10.37 20.43 -6.17
C GLU A 189 9.31 21.06 -5.25
N MET A 190 8.05 20.71 -5.42
CA MET A 190 6.94 21.20 -4.60
C MET A 190 6.82 20.47 -3.26
N TYR A 191 7.55 19.36 -3.05
CA TYR A 191 7.60 18.60 -1.82
C TYR A 191 8.81 18.94 -0.92
N GLN A 192 9.74 19.76 -1.39
CA GLN A 192 10.88 20.26 -0.64
C GLN A 192 10.56 21.59 0.06
#